data_ac033fc09e3a011075c3a47fee9cc543
#
_entry.id   ac033fc09e3a011075c3a47fee9cc543
#
_cell.length_a   1.000
_cell.length_b   1.000
_cell.length_c   1.000
_cell.angle_alpha   90.00
_cell.angle_beta   90.00
_cell.angle_gamma   90.00
#
_symmetry.space_group_name_H-M   'P 1'
#
loop_
_entity.id
_entity.type
_entity.pdbx_description
1 polymer ?
#
loop_
_entity_poly.entity_id
_entity_poly.type
_entity_poly.pdbx_seq_one_letter_code
_entity_poly.pdbx_strand_id
1 'polypeptide(L)'
;MVSNMALFVADTHSLAWYFTGSGKPGMKALRAFRESSSGKTIIIVPTVVLAEIMDISEKKRIEVDYEELLNKIESSSNFEIYPLDIDVLKTARSITAIPELHDRIIVATAKLLEARVLTKDEDVQKSGIVEAVW
;
A
#
# COMPACT_ATOMS: atom_id res chain seq x y z
N MET A 1 -5.20 15.12 -19.87
CA MET A 1 -3.85 14.64 -20.11
C MET A 1 -3.53 13.46 -19.23
N VAL A 2 -2.95 12.44 -19.80
CA VAL A 2 -2.60 11.26 -19.03
C VAL A 2 -1.32 11.55 -18.24
N SER A 3 -1.35 11.22 -16.96
CA SER A 3 -0.17 11.33 -16.14
C SER A 3 0.78 10.17 -16.45
N ASN A 4 2.08 10.47 -16.58
CA ASN A 4 3.12 9.46 -16.69
C ASN A 4 3.67 9.05 -15.33
N MET A 5 2.98 9.45 -14.26
CA MET A 5 3.40 9.11 -12.91
C MET A 5 3.23 7.62 -12.63
N ALA A 6 4.24 7.01 -12.03
CA ALA A 6 4.14 5.65 -11.58
C ALA A 6 3.21 5.57 -10.37
N LEU A 7 2.40 4.51 -10.33
CA LEU A 7 1.48 4.26 -9.23
C LEU A 7 1.96 3.06 -8.42
N PHE A 8 2.04 3.23 -7.11
CA PHE A 8 2.40 2.16 -6.19
C PHE A 8 1.32 2.04 -5.13
N VAL A 9 0.86 0.82 -4.90
CA VAL A 9 -0.03 0.53 -3.78
C VAL A 9 0.82 0.10 -2.60
N ALA A 10 0.72 0.79 -1.49
CA ALA A 10 1.47 0.44 -0.29
C ALA A 10 0.74 -0.65 0.48
N ASP A 11 1.47 -1.69 0.92
CA ASP A 11 0.93 -2.63 1.87
C ASP A 11 1.03 -2.06 3.30
N THR A 12 0.48 -2.79 4.25
CA THR A 12 0.39 -2.32 5.63
C THR A 12 1.76 -2.03 6.24
N HIS A 13 2.70 -2.96 6.08
CA HIS A 13 4.01 -2.84 6.72
C HIS A 13 4.87 -1.77 6.06
N SER A 14 4.83 -1.66 4.74
CA SER A 14 5.61 -0.63 4.04
C SER A 14 5.18 0.77 4.45
N LEU A 15 3.86 1.00 4.52
CA LEU A 15 3.32 2.29 4.90
C LEU A 15 3.62 2.63 6.36
N ALA A 16 3.39 1.68 7.27
CA ALA A 16 3.65 1.87 8.70
C ALA A 16 5.13 2.18 8.94
N TRP A 17 6.02 1.42 8.33
CA TRP A 17 7.46 1.64 8.50
C TRP A 17 7.91 2.96 7.91
N TYR A 18 7.36 3.38 6.80
CA TYR A 18 7.70 4.68 6.23
C TYR A 18 7.36 5.81 7.20
N PHE A 19 6.16 5.78 7.80
CA PHE A 19 5.72 6.84 8.72
C PHE A 19 6.38 6.78 10.10
N THR A 20 6.84 5.61 10.53
CA THR A 20 7.54 5.49 11.81
C THR A 20 9.04 5.80 11.70
N GLY A 21 9.57 5.90 10.49
CA GLY A 21 11.00 6.10 10.28
C GLY A 21 11.85 4.92 10.67
N SER A 22 11.28 3.72 10.72
CA SER A 22 11.96 2.52 11.21
C SER A 22 13.15 2.07 10.35
N GLY A 23 13.22 2.52 9.10
CA GLY A 23 14.28 2.14 8.18
C GLY A 23 14.19 0.71 7.67
N LYS A 24 13.07 0.04 7.88
CA LYS A 24 12.87 -1.35 7.46
C LYS A 24 12.43 -1.55 6.01
N PRO A 25 11.78 -0.59 5.32
CA PRO A 25 11.47 -0.77 3.91
C PRO A 25 12.73 -1.05 3.10
N GLY A 26 12.61 -1.90 2.08
CA GLY A 26 13.71 -2.14 1.16
C GLY A 26 14.06 -0.89 0.36
N MET A 27 15.20 -0.90 -0.31
CA MET A 27 15.69 0.29 -1.01
C MET A 27 14.78 0.74 -2.14
N LYS A 28 14.15 -0.20 -2.87
CA LYS A 28 13.26 0.15 -3.97
C LYS A 28 11.95 0.73 -3.45
N ALA A 29 11.41 0.19 -2.36
CA ALA A 29 10.21 0.73 -1.72
C ALA A 29 10.48 2.14 -1.20
N LEU A 30 11.61 2.33 -0.52
CA LEU A 30 11.97 3.64 0.00
C LEU A 30 12.13 4.66 -1.12
N ARG A 31 12.72 4.25 -2.24
CA ARG A 31 12.84 5.12 -3.43
C ARG A 31 11.46 5.55 -3.93
N ALA A 32 10.50 4.63 -4.00
CA ALA A 32 9.15 4.97 -4.44
C ALA A 32 8.50 6.03 -3.54
N PHE A 33 8.65 5.91 -2.23
CA PHE A 33 8.17 6.92 -1.29
C PHE A 33 8.87 8.26 -1.48
N ARG A 34 10.18 8.26 -1.66
CA ARG A 34 10.94 9.48 -1.88
C ARG A 34 10.54 10.16 -3.19
N GLU A 35 10.37 9.38 -4.24
CA GLU A 35 9.93 9.93 -5.54
C GLU A 35 8.52 10.48 -5.47
N SER A 36 7.66 9.93 -4.61
CA SER A 36 6.34 10.48 -4.40
C SER A 36 6.41 11.88 -3.78
N SER A 37 7.34 12.09 -2.86
CA SER A 37 7.55 13.41 -2.24
C SER A 37 7.98 14.47 -3.26
N SER A 38 8.63 14.07 -4.34
CA SER A 38 9.04 14.99 -5.42
C SER A 38 8.04 15.07 -6.57
N GLY A 39 6.87 14.42 -6.43
CA GLY A 39 5.79 14.46 -7.42
C GLY A 39 5.96 13.50 -8.59
N LYS A 40 6.92 12.60 -8.55
CA LYS A 40 7.17 11.64 -9.65
C LYS A 40 6.33 10.39 -9.55
N THR A 41 5.87 10.04 -8.36
CA THR A 41 5.03 8.87 -8.13
C THR A 41 3.86 9.23 -7.25
N ILE A 42 2.84 8.39 -7.27
CA ILE A 42 1.71 8.47 -6.34
C ILE A 42 1.66 7.18 -5.55
N ILE A 43 1.51 7.30 -4.24
CA ILE A 43 1.33 6.17 -3.34
C ILE A 43 -0.17 6.00 -3.10
N ILE A 44 -0.71 4.91 -3.54
CA ILE A 44 -2.11 4.54 -3.31
C ILE A 44 -2.20 3.85 -1.95
N VAL A 45 -3.11 4.32 -1.11
CA VAL A 45 -3.31 3.77 0.23
C VAL A 45 -4.71 3.14 0.30
N PRO A 46 -4.80 1.81 0.20
CA PRO A 46 -6.10 1.16 0.35
C PRO A 46 -6.66 1.36 1.75
N THR A 47 -7.96 1.56 1.88
CA THR A 47 -8.58 1.71 3.20
C THR A 47 -8.40 0.47 4.08
N VAL A 48 -8.28 -0.72 3.49
CA VAL A 48 -7.97 -1.93 4.26
C VAL A 48 -6.62 -1.84 4.95
N VAL A 49 -5.64 -1.18 4.33
CA VAL A 49 -4.32 -0.94 4.94
C VAL A 49 -4.47 -0.03 6.15
N LEU A 50 -5.27 1.03 6.03
CA LEU A 50 -5.53 1.93 7.15
C LEU A 50 -6.23 1.21 8.30
N ALA A 51 -7.15 0.29 7.99
CA ALA A 51 -7.81 -0.52 9.01
C ALA A 51 -6.82 -1.44 9.73
N GLU A 52 -5.90 -2.06 8.99
CA GLU A 52 -4.87 -2.90 9.60
C GLU A 52 -3.92 -2.12 10.48
N ILE A 53 -3.49 -0.94 10.04
CA ILE A 53 -2.60 -0.09 10.84
C ILE A 53 -3.30 0.33 12.13
N MET A 54 -4.60 0.65 12.06
CA MET A 54 -5.39 0.96 13.24
C MET A 54 -5.33 -0.19 14.25
N ASP A 55 -5.57 -1.41 13.77
CA ASP A 55 -5.56 -2.60 14.62
C ASP A 55 -4.17 -2.85 15.24
N ILE A 56 -3.12 -2.73 14.43
CA ILE A 56 -1.73 -2.89 14.89
C ILE A 56 -1.39 -1.82 15.93
N SER A 57 -1.82 -0.59 15.70
CA SER A 57 -1.60 0.53 16.61
C SER A 57 -2.30 0.29 17.96
N GLU A 58 -3.55 -0.14 17.94
CA GLU A 58 -4.32 -0.42 19.15
C GLU A 58 -3.74 -1.58 19.95
N LYS A 59 -3.18 -2.56 19.26
CA LYS A 59 -2.49 -3.70 19.91
C LYS A 59 -1.04 -3.41 20.27
N LYS A 60 -0.58 -2.20 20.02
CA LYS A 60 0.78 -1.73 20.33
C LYS A 60 1.90 -2.59 19.74
N ARG A 61 1.64 -3.20 18.60
CA ARG A 61 2.64 -3.99 17.88
C ARG A 61 3.65 -3.12 17.14
N ILE A 62 3.24 -1.93 16.74
CA ILE A 62 4.08 -0.88 16.17
C ILE A 62 3.67 0.41 16.84
N GLU A 63 4.65 1.20 17.28
CA GLU A 63 4.37 2.54 17.81
C GLU A 63 4.09 3.49 16.65
N VAL A 64 2.81 3.82 16.49
CA VAL A 64 2.34 4.72 15.44
C VAL A 64 1.31 5.67 16.06
N ASP A 65 1.49 6.96 15.83
CA ASP A 65 0.44 7.92 16.11
C ASP A 65 -0.54 7.88 14.93
N TYR A 66 -1.63 7.14 15.12
CA TYR A 66 -2.57 6.86 14.02
C TYR A 66 -3.24 8.10 13.48
N GLU A 67 -3.64 9.04 14.37
CA GLU A 67 -4.27 10.29 13.93
C GLU A 67 -3.31 11.15 13.12
N GLU A 68 -2.06 11.22 13.55
CA GLU A 68 -1.04 11.95 12.80
C GLU A 68 -0.79 11.31 11.43
N LEU A 69 -0.74 9.98 11.37
CA LEU A 69 -0.58 9.26 10.12
C LEU A 69 -1.72 9.57 9.15
N LEU A 70 -2.96 9.50 9.62
CA LEU A 70 -4.12 9.83 8.79
C LEU A 70 -4.07 11.28 8.31
N ASN A 71 -3.72 12.21 9.18
CA ASN A 71 -3.63 13.61 8.81
C ASN A 71 -2.58 13.85 7.75
N LYS A 72 -1.43 13.22 7.86
CA LYS A 72 -0.36 13.34 6.86
C LYS A 72 -0.80 12.78 5.51
N ILE A 73 -1.47 11.65 5.50
CA ILE A 73 -1.96 11.04 4.26
C ILE A 73 -3.00 11.95 3.61
N GLU A 74 -3.97 12.43 4.37
CA GLU A 74 -5.04 13.27 3.85
C GLU A 74 -4.55 14.63 3.34
N SER A 75 -3.52 15.19 3.97
CA SER A 75 -3.01 16.50 3.60
C SER A 75 -1.94 16.47 2.51
N SER A 76 -1.47 15.30 2.12
CA SER A 76 -0.37 15.15 1.16
C SER A 76 -0.91 14.84 -0.23
N SER A 77 -0.49 15.59 -1.22
CA SER A 77 -0.92 15.40 -2.61
C SER A 77 -0.35 14.13 -3.26
N ASN A 78 0.69 13.56 -2.68
CA ASN A 78 1.37 12.37 -3.21
C ASN A 78 0.81 11.04 -2.67
N PHE A 79 -0.14 11.12 -1.75
CA PHE A 79 -0.86 9.95 -1.24
C PHE A 79 -2.32 10.02 -1.68
N GLU A 80 -2.84 8.90 -2.13
CA GLU A 80 -4.24 8.82 -2.57
C GLU A 80 -4.90 7.63 -1.90
N ILE A 81 -5.96 7.90 -1.13
CA ILE A 81 -6.72 6.86 -0.43
C ILE A 81 -7.67 6.20 -1.43
N TYR A 82 -7.65 4.87 -1.47
CA TYR A 82 -8.54 4.12 -2.36
C TYR A 82 -9.50 3.24 -1.55
N PRO A 83 -10.80 3.39 -1.73
CA PRO A 83 -11.77 2.68 -0.91
C PRO A 83 -11.85 1.19 -1.26
N LEU A 84 -12.18 0.38 -0.25
CA LEU A 84 -12.54 -1.01 -0.46
C LEU A 84 -13.98 -1.04 -0.98
N ASP A 85 -14.11 -1.00 -2.29
CA ASP A 85 -15.41 -1.00 -2.97
C ASP A 85 -15.76 -2.38 -3.53
N ILE A 86 -16.91 -2.47 -4.19
CA ILE A 86 -17.38 -3.74 -4.71
C ILE A 86 -16.49 -4.30 -5.83
N ASP A 87 -15.89 -3.43 -6.63
CA ASP A 87 -15.01 -3.88 -7.70
C ASP A 87 -13.72 -4.49 -7.16
N VAL A 88 -13.18 -3.91 -6.09
CA VAL A 88 -12.03 -4.49 -5.38
C VAL A 88 -12.37 -5.86 -4.83
N LEU A 89 -13.55 -6.01 -4.22
CA LEU A 89 -13.98 -7.30 -3.67
C LEU A 89 -14.16 -8.37 -4.75
N LYS A 90 -14.77 -8.02 -5.87
CA LYS A 90 -14.95 -8.95 -7.00
C LYS A 90 -13.59 -9.40 -7.55
N THR A 91 -12.66 -8.47 -7.69
CA THR A 91 -11.32 -8.79 -8.17
C THR A 91 -10.58 -9.66 -7.14
N ALA A 92 -10.65 -9.32 -5.87
CA ALA A 92 -9.99 -10.09 -4.81
C ALA A 92 -10.51 -11.54 -4.76
N ARG A 93 -11.80 -11.74 -4.98
CA ARG A 93 -12.38 -13.07 -5.01
C ARG A 93 -11.77 -13.96 -6.10
N SER A 94 -11.39 -13.38 -7.21
CA SER A 94 -10.79 -14.13 -8.32
C SER A 94 -9.33 -14.49 -8.08
N ILE A 95 -8.70 -13.90 -7.07
CA ILE A 95 -7.30 -14.17 -6.74
C ILE A 95 -7.22 -15.37 -5.80
N THR A 96 -6.81 -16.52 -6.32
CA THR A 96 -6.75 -17.75 -5.54
C THR A 96 -5.33 -18.12 -5.10
N ALA A 97 -4.32 -17.52 -5.72
CA ALA A 97 -2.91 -17.82 -5.43
C ALA A 97 -2.39 -17.19 -4.15
N ILE A 98 -3.11 -16.22 -3.59
CA ILE A 98 -2.72 -15.52 -2.36
C ILE A 98 -3.67 -15.94 -1.24
N PRO A 99 -3.18 -16.60 -0.18
CA PRO A 99 -4.07 -17.16 0.83
C PRO A 99 -4.64 -16.14 1.81
N GLU A 100 -3.93 -15.06 2.09
CA GLU A 100 -4.33 -14.09 3.11
C GLU A 100 -5.25 -13.03 2.52
N LEU A 101 -6.39 -12.79 3.17
CA LEU A 101 -7.45 -11.92 2.64
C LEU A 101 -6.99 -10.48 2.42
N HIS A 102 -6.28 -9.89 3.39
CA HIS A 102 -5.84 -8.49 3.25
C HIS A 102 -4.88 -8.34 2.08
N ASP A 103 -3.98 -9.30 1.89
CA ASP A 103 -3.04 -9.28 0.76
C ASP A 103 -3.77 -9.40 -0.56
N ARG A 104 -4.83 -10.23 -0.63
CA ARG A 104 -5.65 -10.31 -1.85
C ARG A 104 -6.32 -8.99 -2.17
N ILE A 105 -6.81 -8.29 -1.17
CA ILE A 105 -7.47 -7.00 -1.36
C ILE A 105 -6.47 -5.95 -1.83
N ILE A 106 -5.27 -5.94 -1.25
CA ILE A 106 -4.21 -5.02 -1.65
C ILE A 106 -3.82 -5.28 -3.12
N VAL A 107 -3.60 -6.53 -3.48
CA VAL A 107 -3.24 -6.92 -4.86
C VAL A 107 -4.38 -6.61 -5.83
N ALA A 108 -5.63 -6.85 -5.43
CA ALA A 108 -6.79 -6.53 -6.26
C ALA A 108 -6.86 -5.03 -6.56
N THR A 109 -6.59 -4.20 -5.56
CA THR A 109 -6.54 -2.75 -5.74
C THR A 109 -5.47 -2.38 -6.77
N ALA A 110 -4.28 -2.94 -6.65
CA ALA A 110 -3.19 -2.69 -7.58
C ALA A 110 -3.54 -3.16 -8.99
N LYS A 111 -4.16 -4.33 -9.12
CA LYS A 111 -4.56 -4.85 -10.42
C LYS A 111 -5.57 -3.95 -11.11
N LEU A 112 -6.56 -3.46 -10.38
CA LEU A 112 -7.57 -2.54 -10.93
C LEU A 112 -6.96 -1.22 -11.38
N LEU A 113 -5.96 -0.73 -10.68
CA LEU A 113 -5.32 0.55 -10.97
C LEU A 113 -4.09 0.42 -11.87
N GLU A 114 -3.75 -0.79 -12.28
CA GLU A 114 -2.52 -1.06 -13.05
C GLU A 114 -1.28 -0.50 -12.33
N ALA A 115 -1.25 -0.70 -11.01
CA ALA A 115 -0.18 -0.23 -10.16
C ALA A 115 0.72 -1.38 -9.70
N ARG A 116 1.93 -1.04 -9.26
CA ARG A 116 2.81 -1.98 -8.57
C ARG A 116 2.49 -1.99 -7.09
N VAL A 117 2.92 -3.02 -6.38
CA VAL A 117 2.70 -3.15 -4.93
C VAL A 117 4.03 -3.03 -4.19
N LEU A 118 4.05 -2.18 -3.16
CA LEU A 118 5.18 -2.07 -2.25
C LEU A 118 5.01 -3.11 -1.16
N THR A 119 5.72 -4.22 -1.28
CA THR A 119 5.60 -5.34 -0.34
C THR A 119 6.81 -6.26 -0.42
N LYS A 120 7.17 -6.84 0.73
CA LYS A 120 8.13 -7.94 0.76
C LYS A 120 7.46 -9.30 0.89
N ASP A 121 6.15 -9.36 0.90
CA ASP A 121 5.40 -10.60 1.06
C ASP A 121 5.71 -11.58 -0.06
N GLU A 122 6.16 -12.79 0.30
CA GLU A 122 6.58 -13.79 -0.69
C GLU A 122 5.42 -14.32 -1.52
N ASP A 123 4.24 -14.46 -0.93
CA ASP A 123 3.07 -14.97 -1.66
C ASP A 123 2.66 -13.99 -2.75
N VAL A 124 2.70 -12.70 -2.45
CA VAL A 124 2.42 -11.66 -3.43
C VAL A 124 3.46 -11.67 -4.54
N GLN A 125 4.74 -11.73 -4.18
CA GLN A 125 5.83 -11.76 -5.17
C GLN A 125 5.74 -12.97 -6.08
N LYS A 126 5.46 -14.14 -5.52
CA LYS A 126 5.38 -15.38 -6.29
C LYS A 126 4.11 -15.49 -7.15
N SER A 127 3.07 -14.75 -6.81
CA SER A 127 1.80 -14.83 -7.51
C SER A 127 1.88 -14.41 -8.97
N GLY A 128 2.77 -13.49 -9.30
CA GLY A 128 2.90 -12.95 -10.64
C GLY A 128 1.70 -12.13 -11.11
N ILE A 129 0.74 -11.84 -10.24
CA ILE A 129 -0.48 -11.11 -10.58
C ILE A 129 -0.18 -9.62 -10.80
N VAL A 130 0.70 -9.08 -9.96
CA VAL A 130 1.16 -7.69 -10.03
C VAL A 130 2.67 -7.67 -9.83
N GLU A 131 3.29 -6.58 -10.23
CA GLU A 131 4.71 -6.38 -9.93
C GLU A 131 4.87 -5.95 -8.48
N ALA A 132 5.63 -6.73 -7.71
CA ALA A 132 5.93 -6.42 -6.31
C ALA A 132 7.32 -5.81 -6.22
N VAL A 133 7.42 -4.74 -5.45
CA VAL A 133 8.65 -3.95 -5.31
C VAL A 133 9.02 -3.85 -3.83
N TRP A 134 10.27 -4.08 -3.50
CA TRP A 134 10.76 -3.92 -2.13
C TRP A 134 12.22 -3.37 -2.06
#